data_2ee395455124072b949762e5a72ffdfc
#
_entry.id   2ee395455124072b949762e5a72ffdfc
#
_cell.length_a   1.000
_cell.length_b   1.000
_cell.length_c   1.000
_cell.angle_alpha   90.00
_cell.angle_beta   90.00
_cell.angle_gamma   90.00
#
_symmetry.space_group_name_H-M   'P 1'
#
loop_
_entity.id
_entity.type
_entity.pdbx_description
1 polymer ?
#
loop_
_entity_poly.entity_id
_entity_poly.type
_entity_poly.pdbx_seq_one_letter_code
_entity_poly.pdbx_strand_id
1 'polypeptide(L)'
;MLREALPEIVTGSVPGSKAAEILKRRDAAIPKAMCGTTYPICMGRGEGAMLEDVDGNRFLDWIGGVGVLNIGYSNPEVVEAVKAQADKYFHGIFNVYVHEGYVKLAEMFDETMPCRGDKMKTYFANSGAEADENAIKIAKAYTGRNNIICFSGAFHGRTNLTMALTAKKAYALGMGPFPAGIYRAEFPYLYRAPKGYTEEEAIDYYIEKFLKLFDEATPASDVAAVILEPLQGEGGFIPAPIEFVKKLRKICDDNGIMLIADEVQCGNCRTGKYFASEYWKEAGAAPDIIATAKSMGAGVPISAITARAEVMDAAPAGTIGGTYCGNPLACAAAIKTMEIMKAEDYCGKSMHIGKVVTEAFEKMKEKYSVIGDVRGLGGMIGVEFVKDKESKEPNPEFVKKLIQSALQKGLLLENAGSAGNVIRFLAPLCMTDEQMKTGLKIFEDAIVENL
;
A
#
# COMPACT_ATOMS: atom_id res chain seq x y z
N MET A 1 19.55 -1.40 22.34
CA MET A 1 18.25 -0.79 21.99
C MET A 1 17.49 -1.78 21.12
N LEU A 2 16.17 -1.80 21.16
CA LEU A 2 15.37 -2.73 20.34
C LEU A 2 15.59 -2.51 18.82
N ARG A 3 15.79 -1.28 18.41
CA ARG A 3 16.03 -0.89 17.01
C ARG A 3 17.16 -1.67 16.32
N GLU A 4 18.19 -2.06 17.06
CA GLU A 4 19.37 -2.79 16.54
C GLU A 4 19.36 -4.27 16.93
N ALA A 5 18.29 -4.71 17.63
CA ALA A 5 18.20 -6.10 18.04
C ALA A 5 17.95 -7.03 16.84
N LEU A 6 18.22 -8.29 17.04
CA LEU A 6 17.86 -9.38 16.14
C LEU A 6 16.63 -10.13 16.69
N PRO A 7 15.89 -10.86 15.85
CA PRO A 7 14.75 -11.66 16.29
C PRO A 7 15.18 -12.74 17.28
N GLU A 8 14.36 -12.96 18.31
CA GLU A 8 14.61 -13.97 19.36
C GLU A 8 13.30 -14.39 20.02
N ILE A 9 13.02 -15.67 20.07
CA ILE A 9 11.87 -16.26 20.75
C ILE A 9 12.30 -16.77 22.11
N VAL A 10 12.10 -15.92 23.15
CA VAL A 10 12.54 -16.22 24.54
C VAL A 10 11.60 -17.19 25.27
N THR A 11 10.34 -17.32 24.81
CA THR A 11 9.36 -18.26 25.41
C THR A 11 9.43 -19.68 24.86
N GLY A 12 10.34 -19.91 23.89
CA GLY A 12 10.49 -21.21 23.20
C GLY A 12 9.37 -21.53 22.21
N SER A 13 8.25 -20.83 22.26
CA SER A 13 7.14 -20.94 21.27
C SER A 13 6.28 -19.67 21.27
N VAL A 14 5.57 -19.43 20.17
CA VAL A 14 4.61 -18.34 19.99
C VAL A 14 3.22 -18.96 19.84
N PRO A 15 2.19 -18.52 20.61
CA PRO A 15 2.23 -17.42 21.59
C PRO A 15 2.89 -17.77 22.92
N GLY A 16 3.39 -16.74 23.63
CA GLY A 16 3.72 -16.85 25.05
C GLY A 16 2.46 -16.77 25.92
N SER A 17 2.62 -16.96 27.23
CA SER A 17 1.48 -17.09 28.16
C SER A 17 0.65 -15.82 28.30
N LYS A 18 1.30 -14.64 28.35
CA LYS A 18 0.60 -13.35 28.46
C LYS A 18 -0.15 -13.02 27.17
N ALA A 19 0.48 -13.27 26.02
CA ALA A 19 -0.17 -13.11 24.71
C ALA A 19 -1.39 -14.01 24.59
N ALA A 20 -1.30 -15.28 24.99
CA ALA A 20 -2.43 -16.23 24.96
C ALA A 20 -3.62 -15.75 25.81
N GLU A 21 -3.38 -15.17 26.99
CA GLU A 21 -4.44 -14.60 27.84
C GLU A 21 -5.12 -13.40 27.16
N ILE A 22 -4.34 -12.47 26.59
CA ILE A 22 -4.89 -11.30 25.89
C ILE A 22 -5.69 -11.73 24.66
N LEU A 23 -5.20 -12.71 23.90
CA LEU A 23 -5.91 -13.25 22.73
C LEU A 23 -7.26 -13.86 23.12
N LYS A 24 -7.34 -14.58 24.24
CA LYS A 24 -8.63 -15.08 24.77
C LYS A 24 -9.60 -13.95 25.12
N ARG A 25 -9.11 -12.88 25.74
CA ARG A 25 -9.91 -11.67 26.03
C ARG A 25 -10.37 -10.97 24.75
N ARG A 26 -9.49 -10.89 23.75
CA ARG A 26 -9.83 -10.37 22.40
C ARG A 26 -11.00 -11.12 21.80
N ASP A 27 -10.96 -12.46 21.80
CA ASP A 27 -11.99 -13.29 21.19
C ASP A 27 -13.35 -13.09 21.88
N ALA A 28 -13.37 -12.73 23.16
CA ALA A 28 -14.59 -12.42 23.88
C ALA A 28 -15.12 -10.99 23.64
N ALA A 29 -14.24 -10.01 23.32
CA ALA A 29 -14.58 -8.59 23.28
C ALA A 29 -14.68 -8.03 21.86
N ILE A 30 -14.01 -8.63 20.87
CA ILE A 30 -13.88 -8.10 19.52
C ILE A 30 -14.68 -8.96 18.52
N PRO A 31 -15.46 -8.33 17.61
CA PRO A 31 -16.25 -9.09 16.63
C PRO A 31 -15.37 -9.92 15.70
N LYS A 32 -15.81 -11.15 15.38
CA LYS A 32 -15.11 -12.06 14.45
C LYS A 32 -14.82 -11.44 13.10
N ALA A 33 -15.64 -10.51 12.63
CA ALA A 33 -15.44 -9.79 11.37
C ALA A 33 -14.13 -8.99 11.33
N MET A 34 -13.59 -8.56 12.49
CA MET A 34 -12.28 -7.88 12.59
C MET A 34 -11.11 -8.89 12.63
N CYS A 35 -11.32 -10.12 13.06
CA CYS A 35 -10.29 -11.09 13.44
C CYS A 35 -9.95 -12.10 12.34
N GLY A 36 -9.99 -11.74 11.06
CA GLY A 36 -9.83 -12.66 9.92
C GLY A 36 -8.46 -13.34 9.82
N THR A 37 -7.38 -12.62 10.07
CA THR A 37 -6.00 -13.16 10.07
C THR A 37 -5.24 -12.50 11.19
N THR A 38 -4.92 -13.22 12.23
CA THR A 38 -4.20 -12.62 13.34
C THR A 38 -3.05 -13.52 13.73
N TYR A 39 -1.86 -12.96 13.76
CA TYR A 39 -0.74 -13.58 14.41
C TYR A 39 -1.05 -13.80 15.89
N PRO A 40 -0.64 -14.92 16.49
CA PRO A 40 -0.84 -15.19 17.90
C PRO A 40 0.18 -14.45 18.78
N ILE A 41 0.37 -13.15 18.53
CA ILE A 41 1.26 -12.25 19.29
C ILE A 41 0.46 -11.06 19.80
N CYS A 42 0.90 -10.47 20.92
CA CYS A 42 0.38 -9.22 21.45
C CYS A 42 1.52 -8.22 21.52
N MET A 43 1.42 -7.14 20.76
CA MET A 43 2.44 -6.11 20.70
C MET A 43 2.66 -5.45 22.07
N GLY A 44 3.90 -5.40 22.56
CA GLY A 44 4.33 -4.67 23.73
C GLY A 44 4.97 -3.33 23.37
N ARG A 45 5.99 -3.34 22.50
CA ARG A 45 6.66 -2.13 21.99
C ARG A 45 7.28 -2.38 20.60
N GLY A 46 7.60 -1.30 19.88
CA GLY A 46 8.29 -1.38 18.61
C GLY A 46 9.30 -0.24 18.45
N GLU A 47 10.44 -0.53 17.80
CA GLU A 47 11.47 0.45 17.43
C GLU A 47 12.12 0.05 16.10
N GLY A 48 12.22 0.97 15.15
CA GLY A 48 12.80 0.67 13.85
C GLY A 48 12.02 -0.43 13.12
N ALA A 49 12.70 -1.51 12.74
CA ALA A 49 12.08 -2.67 12.10
C ALA A 49 11.73 -3.81 13.06
N MET A 50 11.88 -3.59 14.37
CA MET A 50 11.70 -4.61 15.39
C MET A 50 10.44 -4.38 16.24
N LEU A 51 9.74 -5.48 16.51
CA LEU A 51 8.61 -5.54 17.42
C LEU A 51 8.95 -6.48 18.58
N GLU A 52 8.64 -6.09 19.83
CA GLU A 52 8.71 -6.95 20.99
C GLU A 52 7.29 -7.18 21.51
N ASP A 53 6.91 -8.43 21.76
CA ASP A 53 5.61 -8.77 22.31
C ASP A 53 5.58 -8.63 23.85
N VAL A 54 4.39 -8.80 24.45
CA VAL A 54 4.19 -8.70 25.90
C VAL A 54 4.89 -9.82 26.70
N ASP A 55 5.35 -10.87 26.04
CA ASP A 55 6.09 -11.99 26.62
C ASP A 55 7.62 -11.81 26.48
N GLY A 56 8.07 -10.76 25.76
CA GLY A 56 9.49 -10.46 25.54
C GLY A 56 10.08 -11.10 24.30
N ASN A 57 9.28 -11.79 23.47
CA ASN A 57 9.75 -12.27 22.17
C ASN A 57 9.98 -11.10 21.23
N ARG A 58 11.07 -11.15 20.49
CA ARG A 58 11.46 -10.12 19.53
C ARG A 58 11.29 -10.62 18.10
N PHE A 59 10.61 -9.81 17.29
CA PHE A 59 10.30 -10.14 15.91
C PHE A 59 10.88 -9.09 14.97
N LEU A 60 11.47 -9.55 13.89
CA LEU A 60 11.77 -8.71 12.73
C LEU A 60 10.50 -8.60 11.87
N ASP A 61 10.07 -7.36 11.62
CA ASP A 61 8.79 -7.10 10.95
C ASP A 61 8.97 -6.83 9.45
N TRP A 62 8.62 -7.82 8.62
CA TRP A 62 8.54 -7.65 7.17
C TRP A 62 7.13 -7.25 6.67
N ILE A 63 6.20 -7.04 7.60
CA ILE A 63 4.84 -6.54 7.29
C ILE A 63 4.82 -5.01 7.30
N GLY A 64 5.61 -4.39 8.20
CA GLY A 64 5.72 -2.94 8.31
C GLY A 64 4.38 -2.23 8.56
N GLY A 65 3.47 -2.86 9.35
CA GLY A 65 2.12 -2.35 9.55
C GLY A 65 1.30 -2.31 8.25
N VAL A 66 1.56 -3.22 7.32
CA VAL A 66 1.01 -3.25 5.95
C VAL A 66 1.43 -1.99 5.15
N GLY A 67 2.72 -1.61 5.26
CA GLY A 67 3.29 -0.46 4.57
C GLY A 67 3.02 0.90 5.23
N VAL A 68 2.74 0.90 6.54
CA VAL A 68 2.56 2.13 7.33
C VAL A 68 3.89 2.62 7.92
N LEU A 69 4.83 1.74 8.15
CA LEU A 69 6.02 1.97 8.99
C LEU A 69 7.30 2.16 8.15
N ASN A 70 7.25 2.94 7.07
CA ASN A 70 8.44 3.13 6.22
C ASN A 70 9.63 3.70 7.02
N ILE A 71 9.40 4.60 7.97
CA ILE A 71 10.46 5.14 8.85
C ILE A 71 10.61 4.36 10.17
N GLY A 72 9.93 3.21 10.28
CA GLY A 72 9.98 2.31 11.45
C GLY A 72 8.98 2.66 12.54
N TYR A 73 8.94 1.78 13.53
CA TYR A 73 8.16 1.98 14.75
C TYR A 73 8.74 3.13 15.57
N SER A 74 7.84 3.95 16.13
CA SER A 74 8.14 4.94 17.18
C SER A 74 9.38 5.80 16.88
N ASN A 75 9.46 6.35 15.66
CA ASN A 75 10.56 7.26 15.32
C ASN A 75 10.61 8.43 16.34
N PRO A 76 11.75 8.65 17.03
CA PRO A 76 11.83 9.61 18.14
C PRO A 76 11.44 11.05 17.74
N GLU A 77 11.83 11.51 16.55
CA GLU A 77 11.52 12.86 16.10
C GLU A 77 10.03 13.05 15.83
N VAL A 78 9.36 12.03 15.27
CA VAL A 78 7.90 12.05 15.08
C VAL A 78 7.19 12.03 16.41
N VAL A 79 7.66 11.21 17.37
CA VAL A 79 7.11 11.15 18.74
C VAL A 79 7.18 12.54 19.40
N GLU A 80 8.34 13.21 19.32
CA GLU A 80 8.49 14.54 19.92
C GLU A 80 7.66 15.62 19.19
N ALA A 81 7.52 15.55 17.87
CA ALA A 81 6.65 16.46 17.11
C ALA A 81 5.17 16.32 17.54
N VAL A 82 4.71 15.08 17.73
CA VAL A 82 3.34 14.80 18.19
C VAL A 82 3.14 15.28 19.62
N LYS A 83 4.09 15.06 20.55
CA LYS A 83 4.04 15.57 21.92
C LYS A 83 3.97 17.09 21.95
N ALA A 84 4.85 17.77 21.20
CA ALA A 84 4.87 19.21 21.12
C ALA A 84 3.57 19.81 20.58
N GLN A 85 2.89 19.11 19.67
CA GLN A 85 1.56 19.50 19.20
C GLN A 85 0.48 19.19 20.25
N ALA A 86 0.60 18.06 20.95
CA ALA A 86 -0.34 17.67 22.01
C ALA A 86 -0.36 18.69 23.18
N ASP A 87 0.79 19.27 23.51
CA ASP A 87 0.89 20.34 24.52
C ASP A 87 0.14 21.62 24.13
N LYS A 88 -0.15 21.82 22.85
CA LYS A 88 -0.91 22.98 22.36
C LYS A 88 -2.41 22.67 22.30
N TYR A 89 -2.79 21.69 21.48
CA TYR A 89 -4.16 21.20 21.31
C TYR A 89 -4.18 19.91 20.49
N PHE A 90 -5.14 19.03 20.78
CA PHE A 90 -5.33 17.74 20.08
C PHE A 90 -6.17 17.88 18.82
N HIS A 91 -7.15 18.78 18.84
CA HIS A 91 -8.16 18.87 17.79
C HIS A 91 -8.55 20.32 17.52
N GLY A 92 -8.84 20.58 16.26
CA GLY A 92 -9.50 21.78 15.77
C GLY A 92 -10.12 21.39 14.42
N ILE A 93 -11.42 21.54 14.27
CA ILE A 93 -12.12 21.26 13.03
C ILE A 93 -11.70 22.27 11.97
N PHE A 94 -10.86 21.85 11.01
CA PHE A 94 -10.24 22.74 10.01
C PHE A 94 -11.26 23.53 9.18
N ASN A 95 -12.43 22.93 8.91
CA ASN A 95 -13.51 23.61 8.19
C ASN A 95 -14.13 24.80 8.96
N VAL A 96 -13.80 24.94 10.26
CA VAL A 96 -14.28 26.03 11.12
C VAL A 96 -13.12 26.91 11.59
N TYR A 97 -11.99 26.32 11.98
CA TYR A 97 -10.80 27.02 12.44
C TYR A 97 -9.58 26.55 11.66
N VAL A 98 -8.92 27.47 10.97
CA VAL A 98 -7.68 27.20 10.27
C VAL A 98 -6.54 27.02 11.28
N HIS A 99 -5.65 26.05 11.04
CA HIS A 99 -4.40 25.90 11.76
C HIS A 99 -3.22 25.75 10.80
N GLU A 100 -2.10 26.32 11.19
CA GLU A 100 -0.90 26.44 10.35
C GLU A 100 -0.36 25.08 9.90
N GLY A 101 -0.41 24.04 10.78
CA GLY A 101 0.09 22.71 10.44
C GLY A 101 -0.60 22.07 9.23
N TYR A 102 -1.90 22.29 9.05
CA TYR A 102 -2.61 21.83 7.84
C TYR A 102 -2.10 22.56 6.59
N VAL A 103 -1.99 23.90 6.68
CA VAL A 103 -1.55 24.73 5.54
C VAL A 103 -0.13 24.35 5.13
N LYS A 104 0.80 24.32 6.09
CA LYS A 104 2.20 23.92 5.84
C LYS A 104 2.29 22.54 5.20
N LEU A 105 1.52 21.55 5.71
CA LEU A 105 1.53 20.21 5.12
C LEU A 105 0.99 20.22 3.69
N ALA A 106 -0.08 20.99 3.40
CA ALA A 106 -0.61 21.12 2.05
C ALA A 106 0.42 21.74 1.09
N GLU A 107 1.11 22.81 1.51
CA GLU A 107 2.18 23.43 0.73
C GLU A 107 3.32 22.42 0.42
N MET A 108 3.74 21.62 1.40
CA MET A 108 4.75 20.57 1.19
C MET A 108 4.29 19.49 0.19
N PHE A 109 3.01 19.14 0.22
CA PHE A 109 2.42 18.19 -0.73
C PHE A 109 2.31 18.80 -2.13
N ASP A 110 1.87 20.05 -2.26
CA ASP A 110 1.73 20.74 -3.54
C ASP A 110 3.08 20.85 -4.28
N GLU A 111 4.18 20.98 -3.55
CA GLU A 111 5.54 20.99 -4.10
C GLU A 111 6.06 19.59 -4.49
N THR A 112 5.55 18.53 -3.85
CA THR A 112 6.14 17.18 -3.97
C THR A 112 5.35 16.28 -4.91
N MET A 113 4.04 16.49 -5.06
CA MET A 113 3.16 15.60 -5.80
C MET A 113 3.44 15.59 -7.30
N PRO A 114 3.63 14.40 -7.91
CA PRO A 114 3.90 14.26 -9.35
C PRO A 114 2.65 14.28 -10.21
N CYS A 115 1.59 14.98 -9.80
CA CYS A 115 0.40 15.18 -10.61
C CYS A 115 0.69 15.98 -11.88
N ARG A 116 -0.23 15.89 -12.84
CA ARG A 116 -0.22 16.70 -14.06
C ARG A 116 -0.57 18.17 -13.74
N GLY A 117 0.23 19.11 -14.28
CA GLY A 117 0.02 20.56 -14.15
C GLY A 117 0.98 21.22 -13.15
N ASP A 118 0.80 22.55 -12.96
CA ASP A 118 1.80 23.38 -12.27
C ASP A 118 1.36 23.90 -10.90
N LYS A 119 0.05 23.94 -10.64
CA LYS A 119 -0.52 24.42 -9.38
C LYS A 119 -1.39 23.34 -8.77
N MET A 120 -0.98 22.85 -7.64
CA MET A 120 -1.69 21.79 -6.93
C MET A 120 -2.48 22.35 -5.75
N LYS A 121 -3.47 21.59 -5.31
CA LYS A 121 -4.14 21.75 -4.02
C LYS A 121 -4.32 20.39 -3.36
N THR A 122 -4.19 20.37 -2.04
CA THR A 122 -4.26 19.15 -1.25
C THR A 122 -5.39 19.23 -0.21
N TYR A 123 -6.14 18.14 -0.10
CA TYR A 123 -7.12 17.92 0.95
C TYR A 123 -6.69 16.73 1.80
N PHE A 124 -6.78 16.84 3.14
CA PHE A 124 -6.45 15.77 4.07
C PHE A 124 -7.71 15.12 4.65
N ALA A 125 -7.65 13.78 4.77
CA ALA A 125 -8.65 12.95 5.42
C ALA A 125 -7.94 12.00 6.44
N ASN A 126 -8.58 10.90 6.86
CA ASN A 126 -8.07 10.07 7.96
C ASN A 126 -7.61 8.67 7.53
N SER A 127 -8.03 8.21 6.37
CA SER A 127 -7.73 6.87 5.87
C SER A 127 -7.61 6.83 4.35
N GLY A 128 -6.90 5.82 3.82
CA GLY A 128 -6.81 5.59 2.38
C GLY A 128 -8.19 5.45 1.71
N ALA A 129 -9.12 4.75 2.37
CA ALA A 129 -10.49 4.64 1.86
C ALA A 129 -11.19 6.00 1.71
N GLU A 130 -11.00 6.92 2.67
CA GLU A 130 -11.53 8.29 2.55
C GLU A 130 -10.82 9.07 1.44
N ALA A 131 -9.51 8.88 1.25
CA ALA A 131 -8.79 9.51 0.14
C ALA A 131 -9.35 9.05 -1.20
N ASP A 132 -9.50 7.76 -1.44
CA ASP A 132 -10.04 7.22 -2.70
C ASP A 132 -11.49 7.63 -2.93
N GLU A 133 -12.34 7.62 -1.89
CA GLU A 133 -13.72 8.15 -1.97
C GLU A 133 -13.75 9.61 -2.41
N ASN A 134 -12.88 10.45 -1.84
CA ASN A 134 -12.82 11.87 -2.19
C ASN A 134 -12.17 12.10 -3.55
N ALA A 135 -11.16 11.31 -3.95
CA ALA A 135 -10.59 11.36 -5.30
C ALA A 135 -11.66 11.11 -6.36
N ILE A 136 -12.53 10.13 -6.14
CA ILE A 136 -13.66 9.82 -7.03
C ILE A 136 -14.70 10.96 -7.02
N LYS A 137 -15.04 11.53 -5.86
CA LYS A 137 -15.95 12.67 -5.78
C LYS A 137 -15.44 13.85 -6.61
N ILE A 138 -14.16 14.19 -6.47
CA ILE A 138 -13.52 15.27 -7.21
C ILE A 138 -13.53 14.98 -8.72
N ALA A 139 -13.15 13.75 -9.13
CA ALA A 139 -13.18 13.36 -10.54
C ALA A 139 -14.58 13.47 -11.15
N LYS A 140 -15.62 13.01 -10.42
CA LYS A 140 -17.03 13.16 -10.85
C LYS A 140 -17.46 14.61 -10.94
N ALA A 141 -17.11 15.45 -9.96
CA ALA A 141 -17.43 16.87 -9.97
C ALA A 141 -16.78 17.60 -11.14
N TYR A 142 -15.52 17.30 -11.43
CA TYR A 142 -14.77 17.92 -12.53
C TYR A 142 -15.28 17.52 -13.91
N THR A 143 -15.56 16.22 -14.11
CA THR A 143 -15.97 15.70 -15.42
C THR A 143 -17.47 15.79 -15.69
N GLY A 144 -18.30 15.91 -14.64
CA GLY A 144 -19.76 15.79 -14.74
C GLY A 144 -20.24 14.36 -15.04
N ARG A 145 -19.38 13.35 -14.92
CA ARG A 145 -19.65 11.94 -15.27
C ARG A 145 -19.76 11.07 -14.01
N ASN A 146 -20.28 9.86 -14.14
CA ASN A 146 -20.61 9.03 -12.97
C ASN A 146 -19.85 7.71 -12.86
N ASN A 147 -19.40 7.12 -13.97
CA ASN A 147 -18.83 5.78 -13.99
C ASN A 147 -17.33 5.80 -13.69
N ILE A 148 -16.86 4.74 -13.01
CA ILE A 148 -15.47 4.56 -12.61
C ILE A 148 -15.01 3.20 -13.14
N ILE A 149 -13.81 3.15 -13.70
CA ILE A 149 -13.13 1.90 -14.03
C ILE A 149 -12.01 1.66 -13.01
N CYS A 150 -12.01 0.49 -12.40
CA CYS A 150 -10.94 -0.04 -11.53
C CYS A 150 -10.40 -1.35 -12.11
N PHE A 151 -9.47 -2.01 -11.40
CA PHE A 151 -8.81 -3.19 -11.94
C PHE A 151 -9.00 -4.45 -11.08
N SER A 152 -8.85 -5.63 -11.71
CA SER A 152 -8.74 -6.90 -11.00
C SER A 152 -7.53 -6.87 -10.05
N GLY A 153 -7.63 -7.54 -8.90
CA GLY A 153 -6.59 -7.56 -7.89
C GLY A 153 -6.47 -6.27 -7.03
N ALA A 154 -7.15 -5.19 -7.39
CA ALA A 154 -7.07 -3.90 -6.69
C ALA A 154 -7.59 -3.93 -5.25
N PHE A 155 -7.01 -3.07 -4.41
CA PHE A 155 -7.50 -2.79 -3.08
C PHE A 155 -7.51 -1.27 -2.81
N HIS A 156 -8.70 -0.69 -2.75
CA HIS A 156 -8.91 0.75 -2.51
C HIS A 156 -9.60 1.06 -1.18
N GLY A 157 -9.88 0.06 -0.34
CA GLY A 157 -10.49 0.25 0.97
C GLY A 157 -11.70 -0.64 1.24
N ARG A 158 -12.39 -0.34 2.36
CA ARG A 158 -13.53 -1.14 2.87
C ARG A 158 -14.75 -0.30 3.25
N THR A 159 -14.83 0.95 2.82
CA THR A 159 -16.08 1.72 2.83
C THR A 159 -16.96 1.27 1.67
N ASN A 160 -18.22 1.68 1.60
CA ASN A 160 -19.14 1.12 0.64
C ASN A 160 -18.69 1.28 -0.83
N LEU A 161 -18.23 2.48 -1.22
CA LEU A 161 -17.71 2.73 -2.57
C LEU A 161 -16.35 2.05 -2.78
N THR A 162 -15.40 2.21 -1.86
CA THR A 162 -14.07 1.62 -2.03
C THR A 162 -14.10 0.09 -1.95
N MET A 163 -15.09 -0.51 -1.27
CA MET A 163 -15.31 -1.96 -1.30
C MET A 163 -15.81 -2.43 -2.67
N ALA A 164 -16.63 -1.62 -3.36
CA ALA A 164 -17.03 -1.89 -4.75
C ALA A 164 -15.83 -1.85 -5.71
N LEU A 165 -14.85 -0.98 -5.45
CA LEU A 165 -13.61 -0.86 -6.23
C LEU A 165 -12.62 -1.99 -5.89
N THR A 166 -12.62 -2.50 -4.67
CA THR A 166 -11.71 -3.57 -4.20
C THR A 166 -12.09 -4.91 -4.82
N ALA A 167 -11.08 -5.65 -5.33
CA ALA A 167 -11.29 -6.91 -6.05
C ALA A 167 -11.30 -8.16 -5.16
N LYS A 168 -11.03 -8.04 -3.86
CA LYS A 168 -10.93 -9.19 -2.93
C LYS A 168 -12.31 -9.62 -2.43
N LYS A 169 -12.85 -10.70 -3.02
CA LYS A 169 -14.18 -11.24 -2.73
C LYS A 169 -14.46 -11.43 -1.23
N ALA A 170 -13.44 -11.85 -0.45
CA ALA A 170 -13.60 -12.09 0.99
C ALA A 170 -14.04 -10.85 1.78
N TYR A 171 -13.68 -9.64 1.33
CA TYR A 171 -14.08 -8.39 2.01
C TYR A 171 -15.50 -7.95 1.65
N ALA A 172 -16.00 -8.35 0.48
CA ALA A 172 -17.30 -7.93 -0.05
C ALA A 172 -18.43 -8.93 0.25
N LEU A 173 -18.11 -10.12 0.74
CA LEU A 173 -19.09 -11.20 0.93
C LEU A 173 -20.16 -10.82 1.94
N GLY A 174 -21.41 -10.76 1.49
CA GLY A 174 -22.57 -10.41 2.31
C GLY A 174 -22.72 -8.91 2.63
N MET A 175 -21.90 -8.03 2.03
CA MET A 175 -21.90 -6.58 2.32
C MET A 175 -22.62 -5.74 1.27
N GLY A 176 -23.13 -6.34 0.18
CA GLY A 176 -23.87 -5.63 -0.87
C GLY A 176 -25.32 -5.29 -0.49
N PRO A 177 -26.04 -4.52 -1.34
CA PRO A 177 -25.60 -4.06 -2.65
C PRO A 177 -24.60 -2.91 -2.58
N PHE A 178 -23.71 -2.85 -3.59
CA PHE A 178 -22.72 -1.78 -3.74
C PHE A 178 -23.19 -0.70 -4.70
N PRO A 179 -22.57 0.51 -4.70
CA PRO A 179 -22.86 1.57 -5.65
C PRO A 179 -22.74 1.09 -7.10
N ALA A 180 -23.67 1.51 -7.96
CA ALA A 180 -23.64 1.27 -9.40
C ALA A 180 -22.58 2.13 -10.11
N GLY A 181 -22.28 1.82 -11.38
CA GLY A 181 -21.34 2.58 -12.20
C GLY A 181 -19.86 2.26 -11.93
N ILE A 182 -19.58 1.10 -11.33
CA ILE A 182 -18.21 0.60 -11.14
C ILE A 182 -17.98 -0.54 -12.11
N TYR A 183 -16.95 -0.38 -12.95
CA TYR A 183 -16.55 -1.37 -13.95
C TYR A 183 -15.13 -1.83 -13.67
N ARG A 184 -14.80 -3.07 -14.05
CA ARG A 184 -13.54 -3.67 -13.69
C ARG A 184 -12.80 -4.19 -14.91
N ALA A 185 -11.61 -3.61 -15.17
CA ALA A 185 -10.67 -4.08 -16.17
C ALA A 185 -9.74 -5.17 -15.63
N GLU A 186 -9.11 -5.92 -16.50
CA GLU A 186 -8.01 -6.80 -16.11
C GLU A 186 -6.74 -5.98 -15.87
N PHE A 187 -6.05 -6.22 -14.74
CA PHE A 187 -4.76 -5.58 -14.46
C PHE A 187 -3.64 -6.26 -15.26
N PRO A 188 -2.67 -5.51 -15.80
CA PRO A 188 -1.61 -6.06 -16.66
C PRO A 188 -0.59 -6.88 -15.86
N TYR A 189 -0.94 -8.13 -15.56
CA TYR A 189 -0.11 -9.06 -14.81
C TYR A 189 0.77 -9.90 -15.77
N LEU A 190 1.94 -9.37 -16.13
CA LEU A 190 2.79 -9.94 -17.18
C LEU A 190 3.23 -11.38 -16.90
N TYR A 191 3.57 -11.72 -15.65
CA TYR A 191 3.93 -13.10 -15.28
C TYR A 191 2.83 -14.11 -15.62
N ARG A 192 1.55 -13.68 -15.56
CA ARG A 192 0.37 -14.52 -15.86
C ARG A 192 -0.32 -14.18 -17.18
N ALA A 193 0.34 -13.41 -18.05
CA ALA A 193 -0.13 -13.15 -19.40
C ALA A 193 -0.29 -14.46 -20.21
N PRO A 194 -1.04 -14.47 -21.31
CA PRO A 194 -1.21 -15.65 -22.16
C PRO A 194 0.14 -16.24 -22.61
N LYS A 195 0.24 -17.58 -22.61
CA LYS A 195 1.48 -18.29 -22.92
C LYS A 195 1.98 -17.92 -24.33
N GLY A 196 3.25 -17.57 -24.41
CA GLY A 196 3.92 -17.27 -25.70
C GLY A 196 3.89 -15.79 -26.09
N TYR A 197 3.17 -14.92 -25.36
CA TYR A 197 3.20 -13.49 -25.64
C TYR A 197 4.54 -12.87 -25.21
N THR A 198 5.06 -11.96 -26.02
CA THR A 198 6.08 -11.00 -25.60
C THR A 198 5.47 -10.00 -24.62
N GLU A 199 6.29 -9.19 -23.97
CA GLU A 199 5.80 -8.15 -23.06
C GLU A 199 4.90 -7.14 -23.81
N GLU A 200 5.28 -6.72 -25.02
CA GLU A 200 4.50 -5.81 -25.84
C GLU A 200 3.15 -6.40 -26.21
N GLU A 201 3.11 -7.65 -26.71
CA GLU A 201 1.86 -8.36 -27.03
C GLU A 201 0.96 -8.53 -25.81
N ALA A 202 1.55 -8.80 -24.63
CA ALA A 202 0.79 -8.89 -23.39
C ALA A 202 0.20 -7.54 -22.99
N ILE A 203 0.94 -6.46 -23.12
CA ILE A 203 0.45 -5.10 -22.85
C ILE A 203 -0.70 -4.76 -23.80
N ASP A 204 -0.54 -5.04 -25.10
CA ASP A 204 -1.59 -4.79 -26.10
C ASP A 204 -2.85 -5.60 -25.82
N TYR A 205 -2.72 -6.86 -25.43
CA TYR A 205 -3.83 -7.70 -25.00
C TYR A 205 -4.61 -7.06 -23.84
N TYR A 206 -3.94 -6.54 -22.80
CA TYR A 206 -4.62 -5.90 -21.67
C TYR A 206 -5.26 -4.55 -22.07
N ILE A 207 -4.65 -3.80 -22.98
CA ILE A 207 -5.25 -2.55 -23.51
C ILE A 207 -6.49 -2.87 -24.36
N GLU A 208 -6.46 -3.88 -25.22
CA GLU A 208 -7.64 -4.32 -25.98
C GLU A 208 -8.79 -4.73 -25.06
N LYS A 209 -8.49 -5.49 -24.01
CA LYS A 209 -9.47 -5.86 -22.97
C LYS A 209 -10.05 -4.65 -22.26
N PHE A 210 -9.22 -3.64 -21.99
CA PHE A 210 -9.68 -2.38 -21.39
C PHE A 210 -10.62 -1.62 -22.34
N LEU A 211 -10.25 -1.45 -23.60
CA LEU A 211 -11.06 -0.75 -24.60
C LEU A 211 -12.41 -1.44 -24.84
N LYS A 212 -12.44 -2.76 -24.76
CA LYS A 212 -13.67 -3.55 -24.90
C LYS A 212 -14.74 -3.19 -23.87
N LEU A 213 -14.36 -2.65 -22.69
CA LEU A 213 -15.32 -2.13 -21.72
C LEU A 213 -16.14 -0.96 -22.27
N PHE A 214 -15.57 -0.16 -23.17
CA PHE A 214 -16.29 0.96 -23.78
C PHE A 214 -17.36 0.50 -24.76
N ASP A 215 -17.16 -0.64 -25.39
CA ASP A 215 -18.12 -1.23 -26.34
C ASP A 215 -19.21 -2.05 -25.65
N GLU A 216 -18.85 -2.77 -24.56
CA GLU A 216 -19.72 -3.80 -23.99
C GLU A 216 -20.38 -3.41 -22.65
N ALA A 217 -19.78 -2.47 -21.89
CA ALA A 217 -20.18 -2.24 -20.51
C ALA A 217 -20.53 -0.78 -20.17
N THR A 218 -19.77 0.19 -20.66
CA THR A 218 -19.96 1.62 -20.37
C THR A 218 -19.34 2.48 -21.44
N PRO A 219 -20.06 3.42 -22.09
CA PRO A 219 -19.44 4.31 -23.05
C PRO A 219 -18.38 5.19 -22.37
N ALA A 220 -17.29 5.48 -23.07
CA ALA A 220 -16.21 6.32 -22.56
C ALA A 220 -16.68 7.70 -22.10
N SER A 221 -17.74 8.24 -22.73
CA SER A 221 -18.37 9.53 -22.39
C SER A 221 -18.96 9.57 -20.98
N ASP A 222 -19.27 8.44 -20.38
CA ASP A 222 -19.88 8.34 -19.05
C ASP A 222 -18.84 8.08 -17.95
N VAL A 223 -17.58 7.74 -18.35
CA VAL A 223 -16.51 7.42 -17.42
C VAL A 223 -15.87 8.71 -16.88
N ALA A 224 -15.99 8.92 -15.58
CA ALA A 224 -15.35 10.04 -14.87
C ALA A 224 -13.86 9.81 -14.66
N ALA A 225 -13.49 8.59 -14.22
CA ALA A 225 -12.13 8.27 -13.90
C ALA A 225 -11.79 6.79 -14.07
N VAL A 226 -10.50 6.55 -14.26
CA VAL A 226 -9.83 5.26 -14.08
C VAL A 226 -8.97 5.37 -12.83
N ILE A 227 -9.09 4.41 -11.90
CA ILE A 227 -8.28 4.35 -10.68
C ILE A 227 -7.45 3.08 -10.67
N LEU A 228 -6.15 3.20 -10.37
CA LEU A 228 -5.25 2.06 -10.18
C LEU A 228 -4.10 2.39 -9.23
N GLU A 229 -3.56 1.33 -8.61
CA GLU A 229 -2.33 1.39 -7.82
C GLU A 229 -1.13 1.34 -8.80
N PRO A 230 -0.11 2.23 -8.69
CA PRO A 230 1.11 2.11 -9.48
C PRO A 230 1.84 0.79 -9.31
N LEU A 231 1.72 0.21 -8.11
CA LEU A 231 2.11 -1.15 -7.79
C LEU A 231 1.00 -1.74 -6.91
N GLN A 232 0.28 -2.74 -7.43
CA GLN A 232 -0.79 -3.37 -6.66
C GLN A 232 -0.26 -4.03 -5.39
N GLY A 233 -0.83 -3.68 -4.23
CA GLY A 233 -0.49 -4.29 -2.95
C GLY A 233 -1.14 -5.65 -2.76
N GLU A 234 -2.44 -5.66 -2.47
CA GLU A 234 -3.21 -6.88 -2.19
C GLU A 234 -3.30 -7.83 -3.40
N GLY A 235 -3.19 -7.32 -4.61
CA GLY A 235 -3.16 -8.10 -5.85
C GLY A 235 -1.95 -9.01 -5.97
N GLY A 236 -0.87 -8.75 -5.22
CA GLY A 236 0.33 -9.58 -5.19
C GLY A 236 1.63 -8.86 -5.56
N PHE A 237 1.76 -7.60 -5.21
CA PHE A 237 2.93 -6.75 -5.47
C PHE A 237 3.29 -6.69 -6.95
N ILE A 238 2.30 -6.32 -7.76
CA ILE A 238 2.39 -6.31 -9.22
C ILE A 238 2.59 -4.87 -9.70
N PRO A 239 3.77 -4.48 -10.21
CA PRO A 239 3.96 -3.16 -10.82
C PRO A 239 3.11 -3.02 -12.09
N ALA A 240 2.50 -1.86 -12.28
CA ALA A 240 1.88 -1.51 -13.55
C ALA A 240 2.99 -1.26 -14.59
N PRO A 241 3.03 -1.99 -15.73
CA PRO A 241 4.04 -1.77 -16.76
C PRO A 241 3.95 -0.33 -17.30
N ILE A 242 5.08 0.33 -17.44
CA ILE A 242 5.13 1.74 -17.88
C ILE A 242 4.47 1.93 -19.23
N GLU A 243 4.71 1.03 -20.19
CA GLU A 243 4.09 1.13 -21.51
C GLU A 243 2.57 0.93 -21.48
N PHE A 244 2.06 0.10 -20.56
CA PHE A 244 0.60 0.02 -20.34
C PHE A 244 0.06 1.36 -19.82
N VAL A 245 0.73 1.97 -18.84
CA VAL A 245 0.29 3.26 -18.24
C VAL A 245 0.33 4.39 -19.27
N LYS A 246 1.34 4.43 -20.17
CA LYS A 246 1.41 5.39 -21.28
C LYS A 246 0.20 5.24 -22.22
N LYS A 247 -0.11 4.01 -22.62
CA LYS A 247 -1.28 3.74 -23.49
C LYS A 247 -2.59 4.09 -22.76
N LEU A 248 -2.72 3.74 -21.48
CA LEU A 248 -3.87 4.09 -20.66
C LEU A 248 -4.02 5.60 -20.51
N ARG A 249 -2.92 6.34 -20.25
CA ARG A 249 -2.93 7.81 -20.18
C ARG A 249 -3.47 8.42 -21.46
N LYS A 250 -2.97 7.93 -22.63
CA LYS A 250 -3.47 8.41 -23.93
C LYS A 250 -4.97 8.15 -24.09
N ILE A 251 -5.45 6.98 -23.74
CA ILE A 251 -6.89 6.66 -23.78
C ILE A 251 -7.68 7.61 -22.90
N CYS A 252 -7.20 7.90 -21.69
CA CYS A 252 -7.83 8.83 -20.78
C CYS A 252 -7.86 10.25 -21.36
N ASP A 253 -6.75 10.72 -21.96
CA ASP A 253 -6.67 12.05 -22.59
C ASP A 253 -7.63 12.19 -23.79
N ASP A 254 -7.63 11.19 -24.66
CA ASP A 254 -8.49 11.19 -25.87
C ASP A 254 -9.99 11.23 -25.51
N ASN A 255 -10.37 10.76 -24.33
CA ASN A 255 -11.76 10.66 -23.88
C ASN A 255 -12.13 11.62 -22.73
N GLY A 256 -11.19 12.45 -22.25
CA GLY A 256 -11.45 13.36 -21.12
C GLY A 256 -11.75 12.63 -19.80
N ILE A 257 -11.11 11.49 -19.58
CA ILE A 257 -11.22 10.65 -18.38
C ILE A 257 -10.08 11.00 -17.42
N MET A 258 -10.37 11.14 -16.12
CA MET A 258 -9.34 11.40 -15.11
C MET A 258 -8.58 10.11 -14.78
N LEU A 259 -7.25 10.20 -14.67
CA LEU A 259 -6.40 9.10 -14.19
C LEU A 259 -6.07 9.34 -12.71
N ILE A 260 -6.50 8.42 -11.85
CA ILE A 260 -6.25 8.46 -10.41
C ILE A 260 -5.18 7.42 -10.07
N ALA A 261 -4.09 7.85 -9.43
CA ALA A 261 -3.09 6.97 -8.85
C ALA A 261 -3.37 6.77 -7.35
N ASP A 262 -3.67 5.53 -6.96
CA ASP A 262 -3.74 5.15 -5.54
C ASP A 262 -2.33 4.81 -5.04
N GLU A 263 -1.71 5.80 -4.40
CA GLU A 263 -0.37 5.73 -3.79
C GLU A 263 -0.44 5.41 -2.28
N VAL A 264 -1.57 4.93 -1.81
CA VAL A 264 -1.77 4.64 -0.37
C VAL A 264 -0.73 3.66 0.16
N GLN A 265 -0.31 2.66 -0.62
CA GLN A 265 0.68 1.69 -0.19
C GLN A 265 2.06 1.89 -0.83
N CYS A 266 2.13 2.30 -2.09
CA CYS A 266 3.38 2.38 -2.86
C CYS A 266 4.08 3.75 -2.76
N GLY A 267 3.43 4.76 -2.20
CA GLY A 267 4.01 6.08 -1.97
C GLY A 267 4.96 6.17 -0.77
N ASN A 268 5.37 7.39 -0.47
CA ASN A 268 6.22 7.72 0.68
C ASN A 268 7.54 6.93 0.70
N CYS A 269 8.31 7.05 -0.37
CA CYS A 269 9.63 6.42 -0.60
C CYS A 269 9.61 4.89 -0.75
N ARG A 270 8.45 4.22 -0.62
CA ARG A 270 8.37 2.75 -0.59
C ARG A 270 8.95 2.07 -1.82
N THR A 271 8.79 2.67 -2.99
CA THR A 271 9.19 2.12 -4.29
C THR A 271 10.50 2.71 -4.85
N GLY A 272 11.23 3.47 -4.03
CA GLY A 272 12.50 4.10 -4.45
C GLY A 272 12.36 5.51 -5.03
N LYS A 273 11.14 5.97 -5.24
CA LYS A 273 10.76 7.37 -5.47
C LYS A 273 9.89 7.83 -4.31
N TYR A 274 9.73 9.16 -4.12
CA TYR A 274 8.83 9.64 -3.06
C TYR A 274 7.40 9.17 -3.31
N PHE A 275 6.94 9.28 -4.57
CA PHE A 275 5.71 8.66 -5.09
C PHE A 275 6.02 7.75 -6.27
N ALA A 276 5.40 6.57 -6.35
CA ALA A 276 5.62 5.64 -7.45
C ALA A 276 5.19 6.23 -8.81
N SER A 277 4.20 7.10 -8.83
CA SER A 277 3.77 7.81 -10.04
C SER A 277 4.79 8.84 -10.58
N GLU A 278 5.91 9.08 -9.90
CA GLU A 278 7.04 9.78 -10.50
C GLU A 278 7.61 9.01 -11.71
N TYR A 279 7.63 7.66 -11.65
CA TYR A 279 8.00 6.83 -12.80
C TYR A 279 7.05 7.05 -13.99
N TRP A 280 5.75 7.24 -13.71
CA TRP A 280 4.77 7.55 -14.73
C TRP A 280 4.97 8.97 -15.31
N LYS A 281 5.24 9.95 -14.45
CA LYS A 281 5.51 11.33 -14.87
C LYS A 281 6.76 11.42 -15.74
N GLU A 282 7.84 10.74 -15.38
CA GLU A 282 9.07 10.64 -16.19
C GLU A 282 8.81 10.04 -17.56
N ALA A 283 7.86 9.11 -17.67
CA ALA A 283 7.41 8.50 -18.92
C ALA A 283 6.34 9.31 -19.68
N GLY A 284 5.99 10.50 -19.21
CA GLY A 284 4.97 11.36 -19.82
C GLY A 284 3.52 10.96 -19.53
N ALA A 285 3.30 10.13 -18.50
CA ALA A 285 1.98 9.58 -18.15
C ALA A 285 1.52 10.01 -16.72
N ALA A 286 1.84 11.23 -16.29
CA ALA A 286 1.46 11.75 -14.98
C ALA A 286 -0.05 11.58 -14.69
N PRO A 287 -0.45 11.16 -13.49
CA PRO A 287 -1.85 11.07 -13.09
C PRO A 287 -2.46 12.46 -12.89
N ASP A 288 -3.78 12.54 -12.95
CA ASP A 288 -4.53 13.77 -12.67
C ASP A 288 -4.75 13.97 -11.17
N ILE A 289 -5.00 12.88 -10.43
CA ILE A 289 -5.25 12.88 -8.98
C ILE A 289 -4.37 11.80 -8.34
N ILE A 290 -3.77 12.11 -7.21
CA ILE A 290 -3.04 11.13 -6.38
C ILE A 290 -3.73 11.04 -5.02
N ALA A 291 -4.05 9.81 -4.59
CA ALA A 291 -4.47 9.48 -3.24
C ALA A 291 -3.31 8.86 -2.46
N THR A 292 -3.05 9.30 -1.23
CA THR A 292 -2.00 8.76 -0.37
C THR A 292 -2.44 8.67 1.09
N ALA A 293 -1.82 7.78 1.87
CA ALA A 293 -2.09 7.58 3.30
C ALA A 293 -0.94 6.80 3.96
N LYS A 294 -1.28 5.88 4.87
CA LYS A 294 -0.34 4.93 5.52
C LYS A 294 0.91 5.62 6.03
N SER A 295 2.02 5.46 5.30
CA SER A 295 3.33 5.88 5.78
C SER A 295 3.53 7.39 5.89
N MET A 296 2.63 8.20 5.29
CA MET A 296 2.73 9.65 5.41
C MET A 296 2.62 10.14 6.87
N GLY A 297 1.88 9.41 7.73
CA GLY A 297 1.67 9.74 9.13
C GLY A 297 2.52 8.92 10.12
N ALA A 298 3.42 8.04 9.63
CA ALA A 298 4.26 7.16 10.45
C ALA A 298 3.49 6.40 11.56
N GLY A 299 2.25 6.01 11.27
CA GLY A 299 1.36 5.30 12.20
C GLY A 299 0.21 6.16 12.76
N VAL A 300 0.27 7.49 12.64
CA VAL A 300 -0.85 8.37 12.98
C VAL A 300 -1.82 8.43 11.79
N PRO A 301 -3.14 8.21 11.99
CA PRO A 301 -4.12 8.20 10.90
C PRO A 301 -4.21 9.55 10.18
N ILE A 302 -3.81 9.56 8.91
CA ILE A 302 -3.97 10.67 7.98
C ILE A 302 -3.90 10.15 6.54
N SER A 303 -4.60 10.81 5.64
CA SER A 303 -4.55 10.58 4.21
C SER A 303 -4.68 11.90 3.45
N ALA A 304 -4.37 11.89 2.17
CA ALA A 304 -4.49 13.06 1.33
C ALA A 304 -4.96 12.69 -0.08
N ILE A 305 -5.59 13.66 -0.74
CA ILE A 305 -5.71 13.72 -2.19
C ILE A 305 -5.10 15.02 -2.68
N THR A 306 -4.37 14.95 -3.78
CA THR A 306 -3.78 16.11 -4.46
C THR A 306 -4.09 16.05 -5.94
N ALA A 307 -4.47 17.19 -6.52
CA ALA A 307 -4.65 17.38 -7.95
C ALA A 307 -4.40 18.84 -8.32
N ARG A 308 -4.45 19.13 -9.62
CA ARG A 308 -4.45 20.53 -10.10
C ARG A 308 -5.50 21.35 -9.39
N ALA A 309 -5.19 22.60 -9.11
CA ALA A 309 -6.10 23.51 -8.41
C ALA A 309 -7.51 23.57 -9.04
N GLU A 310 -7.59 23.66 -10.37
CA GLU A 310 -8.85 23.66 -11.11
C GLU A 310 -9.69 22.38 -10.95
N VAL A 311 -9.01 21.24 -10.78
CA VAL A 311 -9.67 19.95 -10.54
C VAL A 311 -10.18 19.88 -9.10
N MET A 312 -9.35 20.27 -8.11
CA MET A 312 -9.75 20.29 -6.70
C MET A 312 -10.86 21.28 -6.39
N ASP A 313 -10.91 22.41 -7.10
CA ASP A 313 -11.92 23.47 -6.94
C ASP A 313 -13.22 23.21 -7.73
N ALA A 314 -13.29 22.13 -8.51
CA ALA A 314 -14.51 21.81 -9.28
C ALA A 314 -15.70 21.41 -8.41
N ALA A 315 -15.45 20.85 -7.25
CA ALA A 315 -16.50 20.48 -6.31
C ALA A 315 -17.01 21.70 -5.53
N PRO A 316 -18.33 21.85 -5.32
CA PRO A 316 -18.89 22.95 -4.53
C PRO A 316 -18.33 22.97 -3.11
N ALA A 317 -18.19 24.16 -2.53
CA ALA A 317 -17.70 24.33 -1.16
C ALA A 317 -18.51 23.48 -0.16
N GLY A 318 -17.81 22.78 0.73
CA GLY A 318 -18.42 21.93 1.76
C GLY A 318 -18.79 20.51 1.32
N THR A 319 -18.52 20.11 0.07
CA THR A 319 -18.81 18.74 -0.42
C THR A 319 -17.79 17.70 0.04
N ILE A 320 -16.60 18.12 0.38
CA ILE A 320 -15.57 17.28 1.01
C ILE A 320 -15.22 17.86 2.38
N GLY A 321 -14.92 16.98 3.35
CA GLY A 321 -14.63 17.39 4.72
C GLY A 321 -14.89 16.25 5.69
N GLY A 322 -14.60 16.51 6.95
CA GLY A 322 -14.81 15.57 8.06
C GLY A 322 -14.31 16.19 9.36
N THR A 323 -14.93 15.85 10.47
CA THR A 323 -14.62 16.41 11.80
C THR A 323 -13.14 16.29 12.15
N TYR A 324 -12.50 15.17 11.81
CA TYR A 324 -11.09 14.87 12.12
C TYR A 324 -10.12 15.07 10.95
N CYS A 325 -10.62 15.51 9.79
CA CYS A 325 -9.79 15.69 8.60
C CYS A 325 -8.71 16.74 8.84
N GLY A 326 -7.44 16.36 8.53
CA GLY A 326 -6.30 17.21 8.82
C GLY A 326 -6.09 17.45 10.32
N ASN A 327 -6.28 16.42 11.14
CA ASN A 327 -6.04 16.51 12.60
C ASN A 327 -4.67 17.10 12.91
N PRO A 328 -4.55 18.07 13.85
CA PRO A 328 -3.28 18.74 14.16
C PRO A 328 -2.14 17.80 14.56
N LEU A 329 -2.42 16.75 15.35
CA LEU A 329 -1.41 15.73 15.72
C LEU A 329 -0.93 14.96 14.50
N ALA A 330 -1.86 14.61 13.62
CA ALA A 330 -1.55 13.89 12.39
C ALA A 330 -0.78 14.76 11.39
N CYS A 331 -1.12 16.03 11.26
CA CYS A 331 -0.35 16.99 10.46
C CYS A 331 1.08 17.15 10.99
N ALA A 332 1.26 17.27 12.32
CA ALA A 332 2.59 17.36 12.93
C ALA A 332 3.43 16.10 12.67
N ALA A 333 2.81 14.92 12.79
CA ALA A 333 3.45 13.65 12.45
C ALA A 333 3.85 13.59 10.97
N ALA A 334 2.95 13.95 10.06
CA ALA A 334 3.19 13.88 8.62
C ALA A 334 4.28 14.86 8.15
N ILE A 335 4.25 16.10 8.64
CA ILE A 335 5.31 17.11 8.37
C ILE A 335 6.66 16.53 8.77
N LYS A 336 6.79 16.05 10.02
CA LYS A 336 8.04 15.50 10.52
C LYS A 336 8.47 14.26 9.73
N THR A 337 7.54 13.40 9.35
CA THR A 337 7.81 12.21 8.52
C THR A 337 8.38 12.60 7.16
N MET A 338 7.80 13.60 6.47
CA MET A 338 8.32 14.10 5.19
C MET A 338 9.72 14.69 5.34
N GLU A 339 9.95 15.49 6.40
CA GLU A 339 11.26 16.08 6.70
C GLU A 339 12.33 14.98 6.89
N ILE A 340 12.05 13.93 7.67
CA ILE A 340 12.94 12.78 7.91
C ILE A 340 13.21 12.02 6.61
N MET A 341 12.16 11.67 5.87
CA MET A 341 12.29 10.91 4.63
C MET A 341 13.20 11.59 3.63
N LYS A 342 13.11 12.94 3.53
CA LYS A 342 13.96 13.75 2.67
C LYS A 342 15.39 13.88 3.21
N ALA A 343 15.55 14.20 4.50
CA ALA A 343 16.86 14.44 5.12
C ALA A 343 17.73 13.18 5.18
N GLU A 344 17.12 12.01 5.36
CA GLU A 344 17.83 10.74 5.50
C GLU A 344 17.78 9.86 4.23
N ASP A 345 17.40 10.41 3.09
CA ASP A 345 17.30 9.71 1.79
C ASP A 345 16.59 8.34 1.87
N TYR A 346 15.35 8.35 2.31
CA TYR A 346 14.56 7.10 2.36
C TYR A 346 14.28 6.49 0.99
N CYS A 347 14.32 7.27 -0.07
CA CYS A 347 14.28 6.74 -1.44
C CYS A 347 15.51 5.89 -1.74
N GLY A 348 16.71 6.38 -1.41
CA GLY A 348 17.96 5.63 -1.54
C GLY A 348 18.00 4.39 -0.64
N LYS A 349 17.51 4.49 0.62
CA LYS A 349 17.37 3.32 1.52
C LYS A 349 16.44 2.26 0.91
N SER A 350 15.33 2.67 0.33
CA SER A 350 14.39 1.77 -0.36
C SER A 350 15.04 1.05 -1.54
N MET A 351 15.79 1.78 -2.36
CA MET A 351 16.53 1.20 -3.50
C MET A 351 17.61 0.22 -3.05
N HIS A 352 18.36 0.56 -1.98
CA HIS A 352 19.38 -0.33 -1.40
C HIS A 352 18.74 -1.65 -0.92
N ILE A 353 17.72 -1.57 -0.07
CA ILE A 353 16.97 -2.73 0.43
C ILE A 353 16.41 -3.54 -0.75
N GLY A 354 15.77 -2.86 -1.69
CA GLY A 354 15.20 -3.48 -2.87
C GLY A 354 16.20 -4.29 -3.67
N LYS A 355 17.37 -3.73 -3.92
CA LYS A 355 18.46 -4.42 -4.63
C LYS A 355 18.91 -5.69 -3.89
N VAL A 356 19.28 -5.55 -2.62
CA VAL A 356 19.82 -6.68 -1.82
C VAL A 356 18.80 -7.82 -1.70
N VAL A 357 17.54 -7.47 -1.41
CA VAL A 357 16.48 -8.45 -1.18
C VAL A 357 16.06 -9.13 -2.49
N THR A 358 15.94 -8.38 -3.59
CA THR A 358 15.61 -8.96 -4.90
C THR A 358 16.70 -9.90 -5.38
N GLU A 359 17.99 -9.53 -5.26
CA GLU A 359 19.10 -10.41 -5.63
C GLU A 359 19.09 -11.71 -4.81
N ALA A 360 18.74 -11.65 -3.53
CA ALA A 360 18.64 -12.84 -2.67
C ALA A 360 17.45 -13.74 -3.08
N PHE A 361 16.28 -13.14 -3.34
CA PHE A 361 15.09 -13.88 -3.75
C PHE A 361 15.24 -14.50 -5.15
N GLU A 362 15.91 -13.83 -6.10
CA GLU A 362 16.22 -14.41 -7.41
C GLU A 362 17.14 -15.64 -7.29
N LYS A 363 18.16 -15.59 -6.43
CA LYS A 363 19.01 -16.77 -6.14
C LYS A 363 18.19 -17.91 -5.52
N MET A 364 17.25 -17.60 -4.62
CA MET A 364 16.34 -18.62 -4.05
C MET A 364 15.41 -19.19 -5.14
N LYS A 365 14.91 -18.35 -6.07
CA LYS A 365 14.08 -18.79 -7.20
C LYS A 365 14.83 -19.73 -8.14
N GLU A 366 16.13 -19.51 -8.38
CA GLU A 366 16.97 -20.43 -9.15
C GLU A 366 17.12 -21.78 -8.41
N LYS A 367 17.28 -21.74 -7.08
CA LYS A 367 17.53 -22.91 -6.24
C LYS A 367 16.28 -23.74 -5.92
N TYR A 368 15.12 -23.08 -5.76
CA TYR A 368 13.89 -23.72 -5.29
C TYR A 368 12.78 -23.66 -6.35
N SER A 369 12.29 -24.81 -6.77
CA SER A 369 11.24 -24.93 -7.80
C SER A 369 9.88 -24.33 -7.38
N VAL A 370 9.63 -24.21 -6.07
CA VAL A 370 8.40 -23.66 -5.51
C VAL A 370 8.27 -22.15 -5.68
N ILE A 371 9.36 -21.43 -6.02
CA ILE A 371 9.33 -19.99 -6.29
C ILE A 371 9.15 -19.79 -7.79
N GLY A 372 8.01 -19.23 -8.18
CA GLY A 372 7.65 -18.99 -9.57
C GLY A 372 8.11 -17.64 -10.09
N ASP A 373 7.96 -16.58 -9.27
CA ASP A 373 8.28 -15.22 -9.67
C ASP A 373 8.76 -14.36 -8.51
N VAL A 374 9.63 -13.39 -8.81
CA VAL A 374 10.08 -12.33 -7.90
C VAL A 374 9.91 -11.01 -8.64
N ARG A 375 9.23 -10.05 -8.02
CA ARG A 375 8.91 -8.77 -8.66
C ARG A 375 8.74 -7.66 -7.64
N GLY A 376 8.79 -6.42 -8.08
CA GLY A 376 8.56 -5.25 -7.23
C GLY A 376 9.36 -4.04 -7.66
N LEU A 377 9.28 -2.96 -6.85
CA LEU A 377 10.04 -1.72 -7.01
C LEU A 377 10.56 -1.28 -5.64
N GLY A 378 11.84 -0.93 -5.57
CA GLY A 378 12.45 -0.51 -4.32
C GLY A 378 12.24 -1.54 -3.20
N GLY A 379 11.84 -1.08 -2.02
CA GLY A 379 11.55 -1.93 -0.85
C GLY A 379 10.15 -2.56 -0.83
N MET A 380 9.46 -2.66 -1.96
CA MET A 380 8.17 -3.31 -2.11
C MET A 380 8.27 -4.50 -3.06
N ILE A 381 8.50 -5.71 -2.51
CA ILE A 381 8.86 -6.89 -3.28
C ILE A 381 7.92 -8.05 -2.96
N GLY A 382 7.43 -8.72 -4.00
CA GLY A 382 6.61 -9.93 -3.93
C GLY A 382 7.37 -11.16 -4.38
N VAL A 383 7.24 -12.25 -3.61
CA VAL A 383 7.74 -13.59 -3.98
C VAL A 383 6.54 -14.49 -4.17
N GLU A 384 6.32 -14.95 -5.40
CA GLU A 384 5.18 -15.79 -5.75
C GLU A 384 5.53 -17.27 -5.70
N PHE A 385 4.74 -18.02 -4.95
CA PHE A 385 4.92 -19.47 -4.78
C PHE A 385 3.94 -20.25 -5.66
N VAL A 386 4.47 -21.24 -6.34
CA VAL A 386 3.75 -22.10 -7.28
C VAL A 386 4.02 -23.58 -6.97
N LYS A 387 3.10 -24.44 -7.38
CA LYS A 387 3.32 -25.89 -7.31
C LYS A 387 4.28 -26.34 -8.39
N ASP A 388 4.20 -25.71 -9.55
CA ASP A 388 4.99 -25.99 -10.74
C ASP A 388 5.25 -24.71 -11.55
N LYS A 389 6.49 -24.53 -12.02
CA LYS A 389 6.90 -23.31 -12.75
C LYS A 389 6.30 -23.19 -14.14
N GLU A 390 5.96 -24.30 -14.79
CA GLU A 390 5.40 -24.29 -16.15
C GLU A 390 3.90 -23.96 -16.11
N SER A 391 3.16 -24.65 -15.27
CA SER A 391 1.71 -24.42 -15.08
C SER A 391 1.41 -23.13 -14.33
N LYS A 392 2.37 -22.66 -13.51
CA LYS A 392 2.22 -21.53 -12.59
C LYS A 392 1.04 -21.71 -11.61
N GLU A 393 0.69 -22.96 -11.29
CA GLU A 393 -0.40 -23.25 -10.35
C GLU A 393 -0.07 -22.67 -8.98
N PRO A 394 -0.92 -21.80 -8.38
CA PRO A 394 -0.67 -21.19 -7.09
C PRO A 394 -0.49 -22.21 -5.96
N ASN A 395 0.41 -21.93 -5.00
CA ASN A 395 0.67 -22.77 -3.85
C ASN A 395 0.42 -22.06 -2.50
N PRO A 396 -0.82 -21.70 -2.18
CA PRO A 396 -1.15 -21.01 -0.92
C PRO A 396 -0.89 -21.87 0.33
N GLU A 397 -0.98 -23.20 0.23
CA GLU A 397 -0.72 -24.10 1.36
C GLU A 397 0.75 -24.07 1.77
N PHE A 398 1.67 -24.01 0.81
CA PHE A 398 3.07 -23.82 1.08
C PHE A 398 3.32 -22.48 1.79
N VAL A 399 2.74 -21.40 1.28
CA VAL A 399 2.87 -20.05 1.87
C VAL A 399 2.37 -20.02 3.31
N LYS A 400 1.25 -20.68 3.60
CA LYS A 400 0.71 -20.78 4.95
C LYS A 400 1.69 -21.47 5.92
N LYS A 401 2.31 -22.57 5.50
CA LYS A 401 3.32 -23.28 6.30
C LYS A 401 4.59 -22.43 6.47
N LEU A 402 5.05 -21.78 5.40
CA LEU A 402 6.20 -20.87 5.41
C LEU A 402 6.02 -19.75 6.44
N ILE A 403 4.85 -19.10 6.46
CA ILE A 403 4.52 -18.05 7.44
C ILE A 403 4.60 -18.58 8.88
N GLN A 404 4.07 -19.77 9.15
CA GLN A 404 4.10 -20.37 10.48
C GLN A 404 5.54 -20.74 10.91
N SER A 405 6.33 -21.30 10.00
CA SER A 405 7.72 -21.63 10.28
C SER A 405 8.57 -20.39 10.56
N ALA A 406 8.41 -19.33 9.75
CA ALA A 406 9.09 -18.05 9.94
C ALA A 406 8.71 -17.36 11.27
N LEU A 407 7.44 -17.40 11.65
CA LEU A 407 6.94 -16.85 12.91
C LEU A 407 7.66 -17.47 14.13
N GLN A 408 7.83 -18.79 14.16
CA GLN A 408 8.49 -19.48 15.27
C GLN A 408 10.00 -19.17 15.35
N LYS A 409 10.55 -18.50 14.33
CA LYS A 409 11.94 -18.01 14.28
C LYS A 409 12.04 -16.49 14.46
N GLY A 410 10.92 -15.82 14.75
CA GLY A 410 10.88 -14.38 14.99
C GLY A 410 10.82 -13.52 13.73
N LEU A 411 10.41 -14.06 12.56
CA LEU A 411 10.17 -13.28 11.35
C LEU A 411 8.67 -13.18 11.05
N LEU A 412 8.16 -11.95 10.96
CA LEU A 412 6.77 -11.68 10.59
C LEU A 412 6.64 -11.52 9.09
N LEU A 413 5.82 -12.38 8.47
CA LEU A 413 5.53 -12.41 7.05
C LEU A 413 4.03 -12.24 6.82
N GLU A 414 3.64 -11.68 5.69
CA GLU A 414 2.24 -11.64 5.29
C GLU A 414 2.08 -12.01 3.82
N ASN A 415 0.97 -12.67 3.49
CA ASN A 415 0.68 -13.04 2.12
C ASN A 415 -0.19 -12.00 1.41
N ALA A 416 -0.10 -12.02 0.09
CA ALA A 416 -0.92 -11.25 -0.85
C ALA A 416 -1.27 -12.14 -2.06
N GLY A 417 -1.89 -11.52 -3.07
CA GLY A 417 -2.33 -12.19 -4.29
C GLY A 417 -3.74 -12.76 -4.16
N SER A 418 -4.45 -12.83 -5.27
CA SER A 418 -5.83 -13.34 -5.32
C SER A 418 -5.95 -14.79 -4.84
N ALA A 419 -4.89 -15.59 -5.01
CA ALA A 419 -4.80 -16.95 -4.53
C ALA A 419 -4.10 -17.08 -3.16
N GLY A 420 -3.61 -15.99 -2.56
CA GLY A 420 -2.89 -16.01 -1.29
C GLY A 420 -1.51 -16.69 -1.34
N ASN A 421 -0.90 -16.74 -2.50
CA ASN A 421 0.36 -17.46 -2.77
C ASN A 421 1.58 -16.55 -2.97
N VAL A 422 1.48 -15.27 -2.64
CA VAL A 422 2.58 -14.31 -2.72
C VAL A 422 2.99 -13.92 -1.30
N ILE A 423 4.25 -14.06 -0.94
CA ILE A 423 4.81 -13.41 0.26
C ILE A 423 5.21 -11.99 -0.12
N ARG A 424 4.78 -11.02 0.68
CA ARG A 424 5.15 -9.62 0.53
C ARG A 424 6.27 -9.22 1.47
N PHE A 425 7.32 -8.67 0.90
CA PHE A 425 8.36 -7.98 1.64
C PHE A 425 8.00 -6.49 1.69
N LEU A 426 7.67 -6.02 2.88
CA LEU A 426 7.19 -4.65 3.13
C LEU A 426 7.80 -4.06 4.41
N ALA A 427 9.00 -4.51 4.76
CA ALA A 427 9.71 -4.13 5.97
C ALA A 427 9.91 -2.61 6.08
N PRO A 428 10.04 -2.05 7.29
CA PRO A 428 10.49 -0.68 7.47
C PRO A 428 11.80 -0.39 6.74
N LEU A 429 11.88 0.75 6.05
CA LEU A 429 13.05 1.13 5.24
C LEU A 429 14.26 1.58 6.09
N CYS A 430 14.10 1.63 7.40
CA CYS A 430 15.18 1.85 8.36
C CYS A 430 15.80 0.54 8.89
N MET A 431 15.43 -0.61 8.32
CA MET A 431 16.01 -1.92 8.65
C MET A 431 17.52 -1.92 8.39
N THR A 432 18.29 -2.51 9.32
CA THR A 432 19.75 -2.61 9.18
C THR A 432 20.15 -3.76 8.24
N ASP A 433 21.36 -3.70 7.67
CA ASP A 433 21.88 -4.77 6.80
C ASP A 433 21.99 -6.12 7.55
N GLU A 434 22.30 -6.10 8.86
CA GLU A 434 22.34 -7.30 9.69
C GLU A 434 20.96 -7.92 9.91
N GLN A 435 19.94 -7.08 10.17
CA GLN A 435 18.54 -7.52 10.24
C GLN A 435 18.07 -8.08 8.90
N MET A 436 18.41 -7.42 7.79
CA MET A 436 18.09 -7.87 6.44
C MET A 436 18.70 -9.25 6.16
N LYS A 437 19.99 -9.44 6.44
CA LYS A 437 20.69 -10.70 6.29
C LYS A 437 20.08 -11.80 7.16
N THR A 438 19.76 -11.48 8.41
CA THR A 438 19.13 -12.40 9.36
C THR A 438 17.73 -12.82 8.89
N GLY A 439 16.91 -11.85 8.45
CA GLY A 439 15.58 -12.13 7.93
C GLY A 439 15.60 -12.99 6.67
N LEU A 440 16.51 -12.72 5.72
CA LEU A 440 16.70 -13.54 4.51
C LEU A 440 17.10 -14.97 4.85
N LYS A 441 17.98 -15.15 5.86
CA LYS A 441 18.35 -16.49 6.33
C LYS A 441 17.16 -17.22 6.93
N ILE A 442 16.40 -16.59 7.82
CA ILE A 442 15.19 -17.19 8.43
C ILE A 442 14.18 -17.57 7.34
N PHE A 443 14.00 -16.70 6.33
CA PHE A 443 13.09 -16.95 5.22
C PHE A 443 13.52 -18.18 4.40
N GLU A 444 14.82 -18.29 4.06
CA GLU A 444 15.35 -19.44 3.33
C GLU A 444 15.26 -20.74 4.17
N ASP A 445 15.62 -20.69 5.47
CA ASP A 445 15.49 -21.83 6.38
C ASP A 445 14.03 -22.32 6.45
N ALA A 446 13.07 -21.39 6.49
CA ALA A 446 11.64 -21.72 6.50
C ALA A 446 11.15 -22.31 5.16
N ILE A 447 11.73 -21.91 4.02
CA ILE A 447 11.48 -22.57 2.73
C ILE A 447 11.96 -24.03 2.79
N VAL A 448 13.22 -24.25 3.19
CA VAL A 448 13.83 -25.58 3.24
C VAL A 448 13.07 -26.56 4.14
N GLU A 449 12.57 -26.09 5.28
CA GLU A 449 11.78 -26.91 6.22
C GLU A 449 10.44 -27.37 5.67
N ASN A 450 9.92 -26.70 4.64
CA ASN A 450 8.58 -26.98 4.09
C ASN A 450 8.61 -27.58 2.67
N LEU A 451 9.81 -27.82 2.11
CA LEU A 451 9.99 -28.56 0.86
C LEU A 451 9.77 -30.05 1.08
#